data_af37748c96102c93325a388f4d316932
#
_entry.id   af37748c96102c93325a388f4d316932
#
_cell.length_a   1.000
_cell.length_b   1.000
_cell.length_c   1.000
_cell.angle_alpha   90.00
_cell.angle_beta   90.00
_cell.angle_gamma   90.00
#
_symmetry.space_group_name_H-M   'P 1'
#
loop_
_entity.id
_entity.type
_entity.pdbx_description
1 polymer ?
#
loop_
_entity_poly.entity_id
_entity_poly.type
_entity_poly.pdbx_seq_one_letter_code
_entity_poly.pdbx_strand_id
1 'polypeptide(L)'
;MNLYKHQEKRLLAGLPTNDIFERITPQVVRDFAEHGVVLLRQAIAPAWIEKLRIGIEKNIAEPTARGRIWDRDDNGRVCFYDSQVWQRIAEYRKFVEQSPCAQIAARLMNVKRVNFFFDAVFVRTPGAQFRTPFHQDEPYWSVEGFDTCSIWMPLVPVEKKSALEFVRGSHRWNRRFRQINFGALTEDERDQRIDSPDDQYELFPDIEGDRDKYQILSWDMLPGDCAIFNGRVIHGGSGNLSHDRDLKVFSTRWLGDDVRICFRKEGMDPDHSQIMTELGLKPGDRIGSALYPEFRFELA
;
A
#
# COMPACT_ATOMS: atom_id res chain seq x y z
N MET A 1 9.57 -20.33 -18.82
CA MET A 1 10.81 -19.84 -18.14
C MET A 1 11.64 -18.81 -18.93
N ASN A 2 11.49 -18.65 -20.24
CA ASN A 2 12.35 -17.79 -21.06
C ASN A 2 11.81 -16.36 -21.31
N LEU A 3 10.51 -16.14 -21.30
CA LEU A 3 9.89 -14.82 -21.56
C LEU A 3 10.19 -13.81 -20.43
N TYR A 4 10.24 -14.26 -19.17
CA TYR A 4 10.50 -13.38 -18.02
C TYR A 4 11.97 -12.93 -17.93
N LYS A 5 12.92 -13.78 -18.27
CA LYS A 5 14.33 -13.37 -18.34
C LYS A 5 14.57 -12.28 -19.40
N HIS A 6 13.78 -12.28 -20.47
CA HIS A 6 13.85 -11.26 -21.51
C HIS A 6 13.19 -9.95 -21.07
N GLN A 7 12.04 -10.04 -20.38
CA GLN A 7 11.33 -8.88 -19.83
C GLN A 7 12.12 -8.24 -18.69
N GLU A 8 12.69 -9.08 -17.81
CA GLU A 8 13.58 -8.66 -16.73
C GLU A 8 14.83 -7.94 -17.28
N LYS A 9 15.52 -8.49 -18.28
CA LYS A 9 16.64 -7.83 -18.97
C LYS A 9 16.24 -6.51 -19.60
N ARG A 10 15.03 -6.41 -20.16
CA ARG A 10 14.56 -5.18 -20.83
C ARG A 10 14.19 -4.09 -19.82
N LEU A 11 13.61 -4.47 -18.67
CA LEU A 11 13.27 -3.55 -17.58
C LEU A 11 14.50 -3.10 -16.80
N LEU A 12 15.53 -3.95 -16.69
CA LEU A 12 16.80 -3.63 -16.03
C LEU A 12 17.77 -2.88 -16.94
N ALA A 13 17.59 -2.96 -18.27
CA ALA A 13 18.43 -2.27 -19.23
C ALA A 13 18.23 -0.75 -19.13
N GLY A 14 19.25 -0.04 -18.65
CA GLY A 14 19.23 1.41 -18.50
C GLY A 14 18.83 1.92 -17.11
N LEU A 15 18.75 1.03 -16.10
CA LEU A 15 18.58 1.49 -14.73
C LEU A 15 19.79 2.30 -14.28
N PRO A 16 19.58 3.47 -13.66
CA PRO A 16 20.68 4.27 -13.11
C PRO A 16 21.43 3.47 -12.04
N THR A 17 22.75 3.57 -12.04
CA THR A 17 23.63 3.00 -11.01
C THR A 17 23.68 3.84 -9.73
N ASN A 18 23.02 5.00 -9.75
CA ASN A 18 23.04 5.98 -8.67
C ASN A 18 22.24 5.50 -7.45
N ASP A 19 22.59 6.03 -6.29
CA ASP A 19 21.81 5.85 -5.06
C ASP A 19 20.33 6.18 -5.30
N ILE A 20 19.43 5.40 -4.67
CA ILE A 20 17.98 5.64 -4.75
C ILE A 20 17.63 7.09 -4.39
N PHE A 21 18.35 7.69 -3.47
CA PHE A 21 18.06 9.05 -3.03
C PHE A 21 18.46 10.12 -4.05
N GLU A 22 19.45 9.89 -4.88
CA GLU A 22 19.77 10.75 -6.02
C GLU A 22 18.71 10.68 -7.12
N ARG A 23 18.01 9.56 -7.20
CA ARG A 23 16.93 9.34 -8.17
C ARG A 23 15.59 9.96 -7.73
N ILE A 24 15.43 10.30 -6.45
CA ILE A 24 14.30 11.10 -5.98
C ILE A 24 14.63 12.58 -6.26
N THR A 25 14.58 12.92 -7.53
CA THR A 25 14.85 14.28 -7.99
C THR A 25 13.69 15.23 -7.62
N PRO A 26 13.90 16.56 -7.68
CA PRO A 26 12.79 17.51 -7.51
C PRO A 26 11.61 17.26 -8.47
N GLN A 27 11.86 16.70 -9.66
CA GLN A 27 10.78 16.31 -10.58
C GLN A 27 9.96 15.16 -10.03
N VAL A 28 10.59 14.11 -9.50
CA VAL A 28 9.88 12.97 -8.90
C VAL A 28 9.03 13.41 -7.70
N VAL A 29 9.53 14.34 -6.88
CA VAL A 29 8.76 14.92 -5.77
C VAL A 29 7.54 15.70 -6.30
N ARG A 30 7.71 16.51 -7.36
CA ARG A 30 6.58 17.19 -8.00
C ARG A 30 5.58 16.21 -8.60
N ASP A 31 6.06 15.16 -9.26
CA ASP A 31 5.19 14.13 -9.85
C ASP A 31 4.37 13.41 -8.76
N PHE A 32 4.98 13.10 -7.61
CA PHE A 32 4.24 12.56 -6.46
C PHE A 32 3.17 13.53 -5.96
N ALA A 33 3.51 14.80 -5.78
CA ALA A 33 2.58 15.84 -5.34
C ALA A 33 1.46 16.11 -6.36
N GLU A 34 1.72 15.96 -7.66
CA GLU A 34 0.75 16.22 -8.72
C GLU A 34 -0.11 15.00 -9.05
N HIS A 35 0.52 13.84 -9.18
CA HIS A 35 -0.14 12.61 -9.64
C HIS A 35 -0.70 11.78 -8.48
N GLY A 36 -0.17 11.92 -7.26
CA GLY A 36 -0.49 11.11 -6.09
C GLY A 36 0.18 9.75 -6.07
N VAL A 37 0.95 9.41 -7.11
CA VAL A 37 1.69 8.16 -7.21
C VAL A 37 2.92 8.32 -8.09
N VAL A 38 4.00 7.64 -7.70
CA VAL A 38 5.22 7.48 -8.53
C VAL A 38 5.70 6.04 -8.49
N LEU A 39 6.34 5.61 -9.56
CA LEU A 39 7.06 4.34 -9.63
C LEU A 39 8.56 4.61 -9.45
N LEU A 40 9.15 4.04 -8.41
CA LEU A 40 10.60 3.99 -8.25
C LEU A 40 11.12 2.60 -8.60
N ARG A 41 11.91 2.51 -9.66
CA ARG A 41 12.54 1.26 -10.10
C ARG A 41 13.68 0.89 -9.17
N GLN A 42 13.79 -0.40 -8.82
CA GLN A 42 14.89 -0.96 -8.01
C GLN A 42 15.23 -0.08 -6.78
N ALA A 43 14.19 0.36 -6.10
CA ALA A 43 14.32 1.18 -4.89
C ALA A 43 14.78 0.35 -3.68
N ILE A 44 14.48 -0.95 -3.70
CA ILE A 44 14.77 -1.89 -2.62
C ILE A 44 15.79 -2.92 -3.11
N ALA A 45 16.90 -3.01 -2.39
CA ALA A 45 17.98 -3.94 -2.72
C ALA A 45 17.52 -5.42 -2.66
N PRO A 46 18.06 -6.31 -3.51
CA PRO A 46 17.68 -7.73 -3.56
C PRO A 46 17.76 -8.44 -2.20
N ALA A 47 18.74 -8.09 -1.36
CA ALA A 47 18.89 -8.67 -0.02
C ALA A 47 17.68 -8.41 0.90
N TRP A 48 17.00 -7.27 0.73
CA TRP A 48 15.76 -6.97 1.44
C TRP A 48 14.59 -7.78 0.89
N ILE A 49 14.51 -7.94 -0.42
CA ILE A 49 13.46 -8.75 -1.07
C ILE A 49 13.50 -10.19 -0.57
N GLU A 50 14.69 -10.78 -0.47
CA GLU A 50 14.83 -12.14 0.07
C GLU A 50 14.41 -12.24 1.54
N LYS A 51 14.78 -11.27 2.37
CA LYS A 51 14.31 -11.21 3.78
C LYS A 51 12.79 -11.10 3.86
N LEU A 52 12.17 -10.25 3.04
CA LEU A 52 10.72 -10.11 3.02
C LEU A 52 10.02 -11.39 2.55
N ARG A 53 10.58 -12.13 1.58
CA ARG A 53 10.07 -13.44 1.17
C ARG A 53 10.07 -14.43 2.33
N ILE A 54 11.19 -14.55 3.06
CA ILE A 54 11.28 -15.38 4.26
C ILE A 54 10.23 -14.95 5.29
N GLY A 55 10.06 -13.65 5.49
CA GLY A 55 9.05 -13.10 6.39
C GLY A 55 7.63 -13.49 5.99
N ILE A 56 7.29 -13.45 4.70
CA ILE A 56 5.96 -13.86 4.21
C ILE A 56 5.69 -15.34 4.46
N GLU A 57 6.66 -16.23 4.23
CA GLU A 57 6.48 -17.66 4.51
C GLU A 57 6.20 -17.90 6.01
N LYS A 58 6.92 -17.22 6.90
CA LYS A 58 6.67 -17.27 8.35
C LYS A 58 5.27 -16.73 8.70
N ASN A 59 4.86 -15.63 8.08
CA ASN A 59 3.56 -15.02 8.33
C ASN A 59 2.40 -15.91 7.88
N ILE A 60 2.53 -16.58 6.74
CA ILE A 60 1.52 -17.53 6.25
C ILE A 60 1.43 -18.74 7.19
N ALA A 61 2.56 -19.23 7.68
CA ALA A 61 2.60 -20.38 8.61
C ALA A 61 1.99 -20.05 9.98
N GLU A 62 2.19 -18.82 10.45
CA GLU A 62 1.70 -18.34 11.75
C GLU A 62 1.09 -16.93 11.61
N PRO A 63 -0.14 -16.83 11.07
CA PRO A 63 -0.79 -15.52 10.90
C PRO A 63 -1.13 -14.88 12.25
N THR A 64 -1.33 -13.56 12.24
CA THR A 64 -1.82 -12.85 13.42
C THR A 64 -3.34 -13.06 13.58
N ALA A 65 -3.92 -12.53 14.65
CA ALA A 65 -5.38 -12.48 14.80
C ALA A 65 -6.06 -11.61 13.71
N ARG A 66 -5.30 -10.78 12.96
CA ARG A 66 -5.76 -10.03 11.79
C ARG A 66 -5.57 -10.79 10.49
N GLY A 67 -4.78 -11.89 10.52
CA GLY A 67 -4.56 -12.75 9.36
C GLY A 67 -5.87 -13.35 8.89
N ARG A 68 -6.19 -13.17 7.62
CA ARG A 68 -7.44 -13.64 7.03
C ARG A 68 -7.26 -14.03 5.57
N ILE A 69 -8.13 -14.90 5.14
CA ILE A 69 -8.34 -15.20 3.72
C ILE A 69 -9.57 -14.39 3.32
N TRP A 70 -9.36 -13.35 2.52
CA TRP A 70 -10.45 -12.47 2.09
C TRP A 70 -11.39 -13.16 1.10
N ASP A 71 -10.79 -13.90 0.17
CA ASP A 71 -11.54 -14.57 -0.88
C ASP A 71 -11.05 -16.01 -1.05
N ARG A 72 -12.00 -16.90 -1.28
CA ARG A 72 -11.74 -18.29 -1.67
C ARG A 72 -12.76 -18.70 -2.71
N ASP A 73 -12.29 -19.12 -3.89
CA ASP A 73 -13.17 -19.68 -4.91
C ASP A 73 -13.27 -21.21 -4.81
N ASP A 74 -14.17 -21.79 -5.62
CA ASP A 74 -14.41 -23.24 -5.69
C ASP A 74 -13.17 -24.03 -6.15
N ASN A 75 -12.19 -23.37 -6.78
CA ASN A 75 -10.92 -23.97 -7.20
C ASN A 75 -9.83 -23.87 -6.13
N GLY A 76 -10.17 -23.38 -4.93
CA GLY A 76 -9.24 -23.21 -3.82
C GLY A 76 -8.27 -22.03 -3.98
N ARG A 77 -8.50 -21.12 -4.93
CA ARG A 77 -7.74 -19.89 -5.07
C ARG A 77 -8.04 -18.96 -3.92
N VAL A 78 -7.02 -18.31 -3.39
CA VAL A 78 -7.16 -17.50 -2.18
C VAL A 78 -6.46 -16.15 -2.30
N CYS A 79 -6.98 -15.19 -1.54
CA CYS A 79 -6.31 -13.94 -1.21
C CYS A 79 -6.03 -13.92 0.30
N PHE A 80 -4.80 -14.18 0.69
CA PHE A 80 -4.34 -14.04 2.07
C PHE A 80 -3.96 -12.59 2.35
N TYR A 81 -4.36 -12.09 3.50
CA TYR A 81 -3.99 -10.77 4.02
C TYR A 81 -3.61 -10.88 5.50
N ASP A 82 -2.59 -10.15 5.90
CA ASP A 82 -2.28 -9.89 7.31
C ASP A 82 -1.68 -8.49 7.45
N SER A 83 -1.80 -7.88 8.62
CA SER A 83 -1.32 -6.53 8.89
C SER A 83 -0.82 -6.35 10.31
N GLN A 84 0.00 -5.30 10.54
CA GLN A 84 0.65 -5.03 11.83
C GLN A 84 1.49 -6.20 12.34
N VAL A 85 2.20 -6.86 11.46
CA VAL A 85 2.99 -8.07 11.74
C VAL A 85 4.44 -7.74 12.06
N TRP A 86 4.89 -6.53 11.74
CA TRP A 86 6.31 -6.14 11.74
C TRP A 86 7.05 -6.40 13.05
N GLN A 87 6.39 -6.28 14.20
CA GLN A 87 7.03 -6.54 15.50
C GLN A 87 7.22 -8.05 15.80
N ARG A 88 6.39 -8.91 15.20
CA ARG A 88 6.44 -10.36 15.43
C ARG A 88 7.49 -11.05 14.56
N ILE A 89 7.69 -10.56 13.34
CA ILE A 89 8.59 -11.16 12.35
C ILE A 89 9.87 -10.34 12.26
N ALA A 90 10.99 -10.94 12.64
CA ALA A 90 12.29 -10.25 12.73
C ALA A 90 12.74 -9.63 11.40
N GLU A 91 12.41 -10.27 10.28
CA GLU A 91 12.70 -9.79 8.93
C GLU A 91 11.96 -8.49 8.62
N TYR A 92 10.67 -8.41 9.01
CA TYR A 92 9.86 -7.21 8.84
C TYR A 92 10.31 -6.07 9.76
N ARG A 93 10.63 -6.39 11.03
CA ARG A 93 11.16 -5.41 11.97
C ARG A 93 12.42 -4.76 11.42
N LYS A 94 13.40 -5.58 10.99
CA LYS A 94 14.65 -5.07 10.39
C LYS A 94 14.37 -4.23 9.15
N PHE A 95 13.40 -4.64 8.33
CA PHE A 95 13.02 -3.89 7.13
C PHE A 95 12.45 -2.51 7.49
N VAL A 96 11.51 -2.44 8.42
CA VAL A 96 10.90 -1.17 8.87
C VAL A 96 11.96 -0.24 9.46
N GLU A 97 12.88 -0.77 10.28
CA GLU A 97 13.88 0.02 10.99
C GLU A 97 15.08 0.45 10.13
N GLN A 98 15.45 -0.32 9.10
CA GLN A 98 16.76 -0.18 8.43
C GLN A 98 16.67 -0.03 6.91
N SER A 99 15.50 -0.22 6.30
CA SER A 99 15.34 -0.04 4.86
C SER A 99 15.28 1.45 4.49
N PRO A 100 15.43 1.80 3.21
CA PRO A 100 15.33 3.19 2.77
C PRO A 100 13.90 3.76 2.79
N CYS A 101 12.88 2.96 3.13
CA CYS A 101 11.47 3.34 2.99
C CYS A 101 11.08 4.60 3.75
N ALA A 102 11.55 4.77 5.00
CA ALA A 102 11.27 5.96 5.80
C ALA A 102 11.81 7.24 5.12
N GLN A 103 13.04 7.20 4.61
CA GLN A 103 13.66 8.34 3.95
C GLN A 103 13.03 8.61 2.57
N ILE A 104 12.66 7.57 1.83
CA ILE A 104 11.91 7.70 0.57
C ILE A 104 10.58 8.42 0.83
N ALA A 105 9.82 7.98 1.82
CA ALA A 105 8.55 8.59 2.20
C ALA A 105 8.72 10.06 2.61
N ALA A 106 9.71 10.36 3.47
CA ALA A 106 10.02 11.71 3.92
C ALA A 106 10.34 12.64 2.74
N ARG A 107 11.17 12.20 1.80
CA ARG A 107 11.55 12.99 0.63
C ARG A 107 10.37 13.24 -0.32
N LEU A 108 9.55 12.22 -0.60
CA LEU A 108 8.41 12.37 -1.49
C LEU A 108 7.31 13.26 -0.90
N MET A 109 7.04 13.15 0.38
CA MET A 109 6.11 14.04 1.08
C MET A 109 6.72 15.41 1.40
N ASN A 110 8.04 15.59 1.20
CA ASN A 110 8.78 16.81 1.53
C ASN A 110 8.64 17.22 3.01
N VAL A 111 8.77 16.24 3.91
CA VAL A 111 8.68 16.40 5.36
C VAL A 111 9.97 15.96 6.05
N LYS A 112 10.30 16.57 7.20
CA LYS A 112 11.51 16.23 7.98
C LYS A 112 11.33 15.02 8.87
N ARG A 113 10.11 14.60 9.07
CA ARG A 113 9.76 13.53 9.99
C ARG A 113 8.66 12.66 9.42
N VAL A 114 8.83 11.36 9.57
CA VAL A 114 7.80 10.38 9.27
C VAL A 114 7.66 9.39 10.43
N ASN A 115 6.45 8.94 10.68
CA ASN A 115 6.18 7.80 11.53
C ASN A 115 5.80 6.60 10.67
N PHE A 116 6.35 5.45 10.99
CA PHE A 116 5.83 4.20 10.49
C PHE A 116 4.45 3.96 11.09
N PHE A 117 3.47 3.57 10.26
CA PHE A 117 2.11 3.34 10.73
C PHE A 117 1.82 1.85 10.85
N PHE A 118 1.80 1.14 9.74
CA PHE A 118 1.67 -0.32 9.73
C PHE A 118 2.18 -0.92 8.42
N ASP A 119 2.43 -2.24 8.47
CA ASP A 119 2.70 -3.09 7.33
C ASP A 119 1.45 -3.90 6.95
N ALA A 120 1.41 -4.30 5.69
CA ALA A 120 0.43 -5.25 5.19
C ALA A 120 1.07 -6.24 4.22
N VAL A 121 0.64 -7.48 4.32
CA VAL A 121 1.03 -8.59 3.45
C VAL A 121 -0.17 -9.01 2.63
N PHE A 122 0.05 -9.19 1.33
CA PHE A 122 -0.94 -9.73 0.41
C PHE A 122 -0.33 -10.89 -0.35
N VAL A 123 -1.00 -12.03 -0.32
CA VAL A 123 -0.62 -13.18 -1.15
C VAL A 123 -1.84 -13.66 -1.89
N ARG A 124 -1.77 -13.65 -3.22
CA ARG A 124 -2.85 -14.13 -4.09
C ARG A 124 -2.33 -15.30 -4.91
N THR A 125 -3.00 -16.44 -4.79
CA THR A 125 -2.64 -17.64 -5.57
C THR A 125 -2.83 -17.43 -7.07
N PRO A 126 -2.23 -18.29 -7.93
CA PRO A 126 -2.36 -18.17 -9.36
C PRO A 126 -3.81 -18.17 -9.81
N GLY A 127 -4.16 -17.22 -10.66
CA GLY A 127 -5.53 -17.09 -11.20
C GLY A 127 -6.58 -16.60 -10.20
N ALA A 128 -6.18 -16.13 -9.01
CA ALA A 128 -7.08 -15.47 -8.06
C ALA A 128 -7.48 -14.09 -8.60
N GLN A 129 -8.58 -14.05 -9.33
CA GLN A 129 -9.06 -12.85 -10.07
C GLN A 129 -9.92 -11.93 -9.19
N PHE A 130 -9.87 -12.08 -7.89
CA PHE A 130 -10.56 -11.19 -6.95
C PHE A 130 -10.05 -9.77 -7.12
N ARG A 131 -10.87 -8.91 -7.66
CA ARG A 131 -10.52 -7.50 -7.84
C ARG A 131 -10.41 -6.81 -6.48
N THR A 132 -9.45 -5.93 -6.35
CA THR A 132 -9.50 -4.87 -5.35
C THR A 132 -10.29 -3.72 -5.99
N PRO A 133 -11.51 -3.41 -5.51
CA PRO A 133 -12.28 -2.28 -6.03
C PRO A 133 -11.49 -0.98 -5.90
N PHE A 134 -11.78 0.01 -6.74
CA PHE A 134 -11.20 1.33 -6.58
C PHE A 134 -11.61 1.95 -5.24
N HIS A 135 -10.63 2.40 -4.46
CA HIS A 135 -10.81 2.97 -3.12
C HIS A 135 -9.72 3.98 -2.81
N GLN A 136 -9.87 4.69 -1.70
CA GLN A 136 -8.84 5.47 -1.02
C GLN A 136 -8.44 4.73 0.25
N ASP A 137 -7.16 4.72 0.60
CA ASP A 137 -6.67 4.09 1.84
C ASP A 137 -7.02 4.91 3.10
N GLU A 138 -6.85 6.25 3.04
CA GLU A 138 -6.94 7.13 4.22
C GLU A 138 -8.30 7.06 4.94
N PRO A 139 -9.47 6.93 4.28
CA PRO A 139 -10.74 6.77 4.95
C PRO A 139 -10.86 5.53 5.86
N TYR A 140 -10.04 4.50 5.65
CA TYR A 140 -10.01 3.30 6.49
C TYR A 140 -9.11 3.44 7.72
N TRP A 141 -8.28 4.48 7.80
CA TRP A 141 -7.25 4.59 8.82
C TRP A 141 -7.76 5.31 10.08
N SER A 142 -7.17 4.96 11.24
CA SER A 142 -7.39 5.66 12.51
C SER A 142 -6.61 6.97 12.60
N VAL A 143 -6.33 7.59 11.46
CA VAL A 143 -5.64 8.88 11.32
C VAL A 143 -6.22 9.65 10.15
N GLU A 144 -5.98 10.96 10.14
CA GLU A 144 -6.30 11.85 9.02
C GLU A 144 -5.17 12.84 8.76
N GLY A 145 -5.01 13.25 7.52
CA GLY A 145 -3.99 14.18 7.06
C GLY A 145 -3.72 14.00 5.59
N PHE A 146 -2.90 14.87 5.01
CA PHE A 146 -2.52 14.79 3.60
C PHE A 146 -1.14 14.12 3.42
N ASP A 147 -0.24 14.31 4.38
CA ASP A 147 1.12 13.74 4.36
C ASP A 147 1.07 12.24 4.67
N THR A 148 0.52 11.46 3.77
CA THR A 148 0.42 10.01 3.88
C THR A 148 1.09 9.35 2.69
N CYS A 149 1.80 8.25 2.95
CA CYS A 149 2.58 7.57 1.93
C CYS A 149 2.50 6.06 2.12
N SER A 150 1.93 5.35 1.15
CA SER A 150 1.97 3.89 1.05
C SER A 150 3.07 3.49 0.08
N ILE A 151 3.91 2.52 0.45
CA ILE A 151 4.94 1.93 -0.41
C ILE A 151 4.56 0.48 -0.68
N TRP A 152 4.13 0.17 -1.89
CA TRP A 152 3.70 -1.14 -2.34
C TRP A 152 4.82 -1.82 -3.11
N MET A 153 5.28 -2.97 -2.63
CA MET A 153 6.47 -3.68 -3.12
C MET A 153 6.11 -5.10 -3.52
N PRO A 154 6.06 -5.43 -4.81
CA PRO A 154 5.94 -6.81 -5.24
C PRO A 154 7.25 -7.54 -4.98
N LEU A 155 7.15 -8.75 -4.42
CA LEU A 155 8.31 -9.63 -4.17
C LEU A 155 8.53 -10.66 -5.30
N VAL A 156 7.69 -10.60 -6.32
CA VAL A 156 7.73 -11.39 -7.55
C VAL A 156 7.52 -10.47 -8.75
N PRO A 157 7.92 -10.84 -9.98
CA PRO A 157 7.55 -10.07 -11.16
C PRO A 157 6.04 -9.99 -11.33
N VAL A 158 5.54 -8.79 -11.59
CA VAL A 158 4.11 -8.48 -11.76
C VAL A 158 3.90 -7.78 -13.09
N GLU A 159 3.05 -8.33 -13.93
CA GLU A 159 2.63 -7.70 -15.16
C GLU A 159 1.63 -6.56 -14.85
N LYS A 160 1.64 -5.52 -15.66
CA LYS A 160 0.75 -4.35 -15.54
C LYS A 160 -0.71 -4.75 -15.32
N LYS A 161 -1.20 -5.81 -15.97
CA LYS A 161 -2.58 -6.30 -15.84
C LYS A 161 -2.93 -6.85 -14.45
N SER A 162 -1.92 -7.23 -13.64
CA SER A 162 -2.06 -7.73 -12.26
C SER A 162 -1.53 -6.73 -11.22
N ALA A 163 -0.97 -5.61 -11.65
CA ALA A 163 -0.49 -4.55 -10.77
C ALA A 163 -1.64 -3.66 -10.29
N LEU A 164 -1.34 -2.79 -9.32
CA LEU A 164 -2.27 -1.75 -8.91
C LEU A 164 -2.48 -0.73 -10.05
N GLU A 165 -3.67 -0.21 -10.10
CA GLU A 165 -4.13 0.87 -10.97
C GLU A 165 -4.43 2.11 -10.12
N PHE A 166 -3.97 3.28 -10.57
CA PHE A 166 -4.09 4.54 -9.83
C PHE A 166 -4.76 5.60 -10.70
N VAL A 167 -5.78 6.26 -10.18
CA VAL A 167 -6.41 7.41 -10.85
C VAL A 167 -5.55 8.64 -10.60
N ARG A 168 -4.82 9.08 -11.63
CA ARG A 168 -3.86 10.20 -11.55
C ARG A 168 -4.49 11.45 -10.98
N GLY A 169 -3.87 12.00 -9.94
CA GLY A 169 -4.26 13.27 -9.33
C GLY A 169 -5.52 13.24 -8.45
N SER A 170 -6.15 12.06 -8.28
CA SER A 170 -7.40 11.94 -7.53
C SER A 170 -7.29 12.32 -6.05
N HIS A 171 -6.09 12.20 -5.42
CA HIS A 171 -5.83 12.65 -4.06
C HIS A 171 -6.04 14.17 -3.87
N ARG A 172 -5.98 14.96 -4.95
CA ARG A 172 -6.16 16.40 -4.97
C ARG A 172 -7.61 16.84 -5.21
N TRP A 173 -8.55 15.91 -5.40
CA TRP A 173 -9.96 16.26 -5.60
C TRP A 173 -10.61 16.86 -4.35
N ASN A 174 -9.93 16.77 -3.21
CA ASN A 174 -10.45 17.20 -1.89
C ASN A 174 -11.79 16.53 -1.55
N ARG A 175 -11.93 15.26 -1.97
CA ARG A 175 -13.11 14.42 -1.77
C ARG A 175 -12.69 13.17 -1.02
N ARG A 176 -13.51 12.74 -0.08
CA ARG A 176 -13.38 11.46 0.62
C ARG A 176 -14.59 10.60 0.27
N PHE A 177 -14.32 9.34 0.00
CA PHE A 177 -15.34 8.41 -0.43
C PHE A 177 -15.61 7.36 0.65
N ARG A 178 -16.85 6.84 0.67
CA ARG A 178 -17.26 5.80 1.61
C ARG A 178 -16.40 4.55 1.45
N GLN A 179 -16.10 3.91 2.57
CA GLN A 179 -15.39 2.64 2.57
C GLN A 179 -16.23 1.55 1.91
N ILE A 180 -15.55 0.58 1.32
CA ILE A 180 -16.12 -0.61 0.69
C ILE A 180 -15.69 -1.82 1.50
N ASN A 181 -16.55 -2.81 1.67
CA ASN A 181 -16.17 -4.06 2.31
C ASN A 181 -15.39 -4.93 1.32
N PHE A 182 -14.08 -5.10 1.55
CA PHE A 182 -13.21 -5.95 0.72
C PHE A 182 -13.41 -7.45 0.91
N GLY A 183 -14.05 -7.88 2.00
CA GLY A 183 -14.29 -9.29 2.30
C GLY A 183 -15.65 -9.82 1.82
N ALA A 184 -16.35 -9.04 1.01
CA ALA A 184 -17.66 -9.44 0.49
C ALA A 184 -17.50 -10.56 -0.55
N LEU A 185 -18.23 -11.65 -0.36
CA LEU A 185 -18.20 -12.83 -1.23
C LEU A 185 -19.08 -12.67 -2.47
N THR A 186 -20.06 -11.76 -2.43
CA THR A 186 -21.00 -11.49 -3.52
C THR A 186 -20.97 -10.03 -3.95
N GLU A 187 -21.44 -9.73 -5.17
CA GLU A 187 -21.59 -8.35 -5.65
C GLU A 187 -22.55 -7.55 -4.77
N ASP A 188 -23.65 -8.16 -4.32
CA ASP A 188 -24.64 -7.54 -3.43
C ASP A 188 -24.04 -7.19 -2.06
N GLU A 189 -23.12 -8.03 -1.54
CA GLU A 189 -22.40 -7.74 -0.29
C GLU A 189 -21.32 -6.65 -0.47
N ARG A 190 -20.71 -6.54 -1.67
CA ARG A 190 -19.80 -5.47 -2.02
C ARG A 190 -20.50 -4.12 -2.13
N ASP A 191 -21.75 -4.13 -2.55
CA ASP A 191 -22.63 -2.95 -2.56
C ASP A 191 -23.20 -2.61 -1.16
N GLN A 192 -23.11 -3.51 -0.19
CA GLN A 192 -23.31 -3.17 1.22
C GLN A 192 -22.16 -2.27 1.69
N ARG A 193 -22.29 -1.03 1.30
CA ARG A 193 -21.44 0.08 1.75
C ARG A 193 -21.53 0.12 3.26
N ILE A 194 -20.40 0.23 3.89
CA ILE A 194 -20.38 0.59 5.30
C ILE A 194 -21.11 1.92 5.37
N ASP A 195 -22.36 1.87 5.84
CA ASP A 195 -23.16 3.07 6.10
C ASP A 195 -22.44 3.85 7.20
N SER A 196 -21.47 4.65 6.78
CA SER A 196 -20.91 5.64 7.66
C SER A 196 -22.01 6.64 7.95
N PRO A 197 -22.43 6.81 9.22
CA PRO A 197 -23.38 7.88 9.58
C PRO A 197 -22.75 9.27 9.40
N ASP A 198 -21.50 9.35 8.98
CA ASP A 198 -20.83 10.59 8.62
C ASP A 198 -21.22 10.98 7.18
N ASP A 199 -22.11 11.96 7.07
CA ASP A 199 -22.50 12.63 5.80
C ASP A 199 -21.31 13.28 5.05
N GLN A 200 -20.08 13.16 5.60
CA GLN A 200 -18.86 13.73 5.05
C GLN A 200 -18.26 12.88 3.91
N TYR A 201 -18.66 11.60 3.77
CA TYR A 201 -18.14 10.71 2.74
C TYR A 201 -19.11 10.60 1.57
N GLU A 202 -18.58 10.88 0.39
CA GLU A 202 -19.32 10.80 -0.86
C GLU A 202 -19.41 9.34 -1.36
N LEU A 203 -20.38 9.08 -2.24
CA LEU A 203 -20.41 7.83 -2.99
C LEU A 203 -19.24 7.78 -3.97
N PHE A 204 -18.64 6.61 -4.11
CA PHE A 204 -17.56 6.40 -5.07
C PHE A 204 -18.08 6.64 -6.49
N PRO A 205 -17.33 7.39 -7.33
CA PRO A 205 -17.64 7.44 -8.75
C PRO A 205 -17.40 6.07 -9.39
N ASP A 206 -18.16 5.75 -10.44
CA ASP A 206 -17.96 4.52 -11.21
C ASP A 206 -16.70 4.64 -12.08
N ILE A 207 -15.52 4.44 -11.46
CA ILE A 207 -14.23 4.47 -12.17
C ILE A 207 -14.16 3.35 -13.20
N GLU A 208 -14.73 2.19 -12.88
CA GLU A 208 -14.65 1.01 -13.77
C GLU A 208 -15.51 1.17 -15.00
N GLY A 209 -16.74 1.64 -14.85
CA GLY A 209 -17.64 1.89 -15.97
C GLY A 209 -17.25 3.09 -16.83
N ASP A 210 -16.55 4.06 -16.21
CA ASP A 210 -16.18 5.34 -16.82
C ASP A 210 -14.67 5.50 -17.07
N ARG A 211 -13.94 4.39 -17.27
CA ARG A 211 -12.46 4.39 -17.39
C ARG A 211 -11.90 5.44 -18.35
N ASP A 212 -12.62 5.71 -19.43
CA ASP A 212 -12.22 6.70 -20.47
C ASP A 212 -12.18 8.14 -19.92
N LYS A 213 -12.86 8.43 -18.84
CA LYS A 213 -12.88 9.76 -18.19
C LYS A 213 -11.67 9.99 -17.29
N TYR A 214 -10.87 8.94 -17.00
CA TYR A 214 -9.80 9.00 -16.03
C TYR A 214 -8.46 8.62 -16.64
N GLN A 215 -7.40 9.32 -16.25
CA GLN A 215 -6.04 8.88 -16.56
C GLN A 215 -5.61 7.86 -15.51
N ILE A 216 -5.60 6.58 -15.89
CA ILE A 216 -5.22 5.47 -15.00
C ILE A 216 -3.76 5.11 -15.26
N LEU A 217 -2.96 5.13 -14.19
CA LEU A 217 -1.55 4.76 -14.20
C LEU A 217 -1.37 3.35 -13.64
N SER A 218 -0.56 2.53 -14.29
CA SER A 218 -0.16 1.19 -13.84
C SER A 218 1.08 0.75 -14.60
N TRP A 219 1.88 -0.17 -14.03
CA TRP A 219 3.18 -0.56 -14.58
C TRP A 219 3.47 -2.05 -14.42
N ASP A 220 4.23 -2.61 -15.36
CA ASP A 220 4.97 -3.85 -15.11
C ASP A 220 6.01 -3.58 -14.03
N MET A 221 6.13 -4.47 -13.05
CA MET A 221 7.04 -4.30 -11.91
C MET A 221 7.88 -5.54 -11.67
N LEU A 222 9.10 -5.33 -11.23
CA LEU A 222 10.03 -6.38 -10.78
C LEU A 222 10.24 -6.29 -9.26
N PRO A 223 10.68 -7.38 -8.61
CA PRO A 223 11.14 -7.31 -7.22
C PRO A 223 12.18 -6.20 -7.04
N GLY A 224 11.95 -5.34 -6.05
CA GLY A 224 12.75 -4.14 -5.81
C GLY A 224 12.14 -2.84 -6.36
N ASP A 225 11.21 -2.91 -7.31
CA ASP A 225 10.41 -1.76 -7.71
C ASP A 225 9.37 -1.42 -6.64
N CYS A 226 9.03 -0.13 -6.51
CA CYS A 226 8.01 0.34 -5.58
C CYS A 226 7.02 1.26 -6.28
N ALA A 227 5.73 0.95 -6.18
CA ALA A 227 4.68 1.94 -6.39
C ALA A 227 4.45 2.68 -5.07
N ILE A 228 4.66 3.99 -5.09
CA ILE A 228 4.59 4.83 -3.90
C ILE A 228 3.49 5.84 -4.09
N PHE A 229 2.52 5.86 -3.19
CA PHE A 229 1.30 6.63 -3.40
C PHE A 229 0.74 7.26 -2.12
N ASN A 230 0.07 8.39 -2.30
CA ASN A 230 -0.66 9.07 -1.23
C ASN A 230 -1.91 8.28 -0.82
N GLY A 231 -2.21 8.19 0.46
CA GLY A 231 -3.36 7.43 0.98
C GLY A 231 -4.73 7.91 0.47
N ARG A 232 -4.81 9.11 -0.12
CA ARG A 232 -6.03 9.64 -0.75
C ARG A 232 -6.12 9.41 -2.24
N VAL A 233 -5.08 8.85 -2.88
CA VAL A 233 -5.19 8.51 -4.30
C VAL A 233 -6.13 7.33 -4.49
N ILE A 234 -7.06 7.45 -5.42
CA ILE A 234 -7.95 6.35 -5.78
C ILE A 234 -7.14 5.29 -6.49
N HIS A 235 -7.20 4.06 -5.98
CA HIS A 235 -6.49 2.93 -6.56
C HIS A 235 -7.27 1.63 -6.39
N GLY A 236 -6.95 0.66 -7.23
CA GLY A 236 -7.56 -0.66 -7.23
C GLY A 236 -6.69 -1.67 -7.96
N GLY A 237 -7.23 -2.82 -8.35
CA GLY A 237 -6.46 -3.80 -9.10
C GLY A 237 -7.24 -5.04 -9.49
N SER A 238 -6.80 -5.72 -10.56
CA SER A 238 -7.52 -6.84 -11.17
C SER A 238 -7.34 -8.19 -10.46
N GLY A 239 -6.52 -8.25 -9.40
CA GLY A 239 -6.17 -9.53 -8.78
C GLY A 239 -4.91 -10.15 -9.41
N ASN A 240 -4.71 -11.44 -9.18
CA ASN A 240 -3.58 -12.17 -9.75
C ASN A 240 -4.01 -12.90 -11.04
N LEU A 241 -3.68 -12.33 -12.17
CA LEU A 241 -3.98 -12.90 -13.49
C LEU A 241 -2.85 -13.84 -13.99
N SER A 242 -1.79 -14.05 -13.22
CA SER A 242 -0.80 -15.08 -13.52
C SER A 242 -1.41 -16.47 -13.35
N HIS A 243 -1.02 -17.41 -14.22
CA HIS A 243 -1.50 -18.79 -14.15
C HIS A 243 -0.54 -19.73 -13.39
N ASP A 244 0.69 -19.27 -13.12
CA ASP A 244 1.79 -20.13 -12.67
C ASP A 244 2.49 -19.65 -11.40
N ARG A 245 2.14 -18.47 -10.86
CA ARG A 245 2.80 -17.96 -9.66
C ARG A 245 1.90 -17.15 -8.75
N ASP A 246 2.20 -17.21 -7.47
CA ASP A 246 1.62 -16.32 -6.47
C ASP A 246 2.01 -14.86 -6.75
N LEU A 247 1.09 -13.95 -6.54
CA LEU A 247 1.41 -12.55 -6.32
C LEU A 247 1.70 -12.38 -4.83
N LYS A 248 2.95 -12.02 -4.49
CA LYS A 248 3.39 -11.76 -3.12
C LYS A 248 3.80 -10.31 -3.00
N VAL A 249 3.19 -9.61 -2.06
CA VAL A 249 3.39 -8.18 -1.83
C VAL A 249 3.63 -7.91 -0.36
N PHE A 250 4.62 -7.07 -0.08
CA PHE A 250 4.79 -6.42 1.20
C PHE A 250 4.55 -4.92 1.03
N SER A 251 3.76 -4.31 1.89
CA SER A 251 3.43 -2.90 1.78
C SER A 251 3.56 -2.21 3.13
N THR A 252 4.05 -0.95 3.13
CA THR A 252 4.27 -0.15 4.34
C THR A 252 3.56 1.19 4.23
N ARG A 253 3.08 1.74 5.37
CA ARG A 253 2.44 3.06 5.45
C ARG A 253 3.24 3.97 6.34
N TRP A 254 3.38 5.20 5.89
CA TRP A 254 4.18 6.25 6.51
C TRP A 254 3.37 7.53 6.61
N LEU A 255 3.49 8.21 7.75
CA LEU A 255 2.70 9.39 8.09
C LEU A 255 3.64 10.57 8.36
N GLY A 256 3.35 11.69 7.73
CA GLY A 256 4.13 12.92 7.83
C GLY A 256 3.62 13.91 8.89
N ASP A 257 3.99 15.15 8.70
CA ASP A 257 3.89 16.18 9.74
C ASP A 257 2.47 16.68 10.03
N ASP A 258 1.56 16.67 9.06
CA ASP A 258 0.19 17.16 9.22
C ASP A 258 -0.77 16.09 9.77
N VAL A 259 -0.37 14.83 9.78
CA VAL A 259 -1.24 13.71 10.15
C VAL A 259 -1.56 13.73 11.65
N ARG A 260 -2.84 13.51 11.97
CA ARG A 260 -3.37 13.44 13.33
C ARG A 260 -4.20 12.18 13.52
N ILE A 261 -4.25 11.70 14.75
CA ILE A 261 -5.11 10.59 15.16
C ILE A 261 -6.57 11.02 14.99
N CYS A 262 -7.36 10.17 14.36
CA CYS A 262 -8.79 10.37 14.14
C CYS A 262 -9.50 9.01 14.25
N PHE A 263 -10.31 8.83 15.29
CA PHE A 263 -11.11 7.62 15.43
C PHE A 263 -12.44 7.80 14.70
N ARG A 264 -12.64 6.99 13.68
CA ARG A 264 -13.91 6.93 12.94
C ARG A 264 -14.88 6.01 13.67
N LYS A 265 -16.16 6.24 13.50
CA LYS A 265 -17.19 5.41 14.16
C LYS A 265 -17.21 3.98 13.63
N GLU A 266 -17.00 3.84 12.33
CA GLU A 266 -17.06 2.56 11.62
C GLU A 266 -16.04 2.53 10.47
N GLY A 267 -15.80 1.36 9.90
CA GLY A 267 -15.04 1.19 8.66
C GLY A 267 -13.52 1.28 8.79
N MET A 268 -12.96 1.39 9.99
CA MET A 268 -11.50 1.36 10.15
C MET A 268 -10.95 -0.05 9.93
N ASP A 269 -9.96 -0.17 9.04
CA ASP A 269 -9.27 -1.42 8.75
C ASP A 269 -7.82 -1.17 8.29
N PRO A 270 -6.81 -1.55 9.07
CA PRO A 270 -6.95 -2.08 10.45
C PRO A 270 -7.39 -1.00 11.45
N ASP A 271 -8.27 -1.38 12.37
CA ASP A 271 -8.66 -0.50 13.49
C ASP A 271 -7.54 -0.46 14.53
N HIS A 272 -6.98 0.72 14.73
CA HIS A 272 -5.94 1.01 15.72
C HIS A 272 -6.47 1.77 16.95
N SER A 273 -7.75 2.08 17.03
CA SER A 273 -8.32 2.95 18.05
C SER A 273 -8.09 2.42 19.47
N GLN A 274 -8.30 1.12 19.67
CA GLN A 274 -8.08 0.49 20.97
C GLN A 274 -6.61 0.58 21.39
N ILE A 275 -5.68 0.13 20.54
CA ILE A 275 -4.25 0.11 20.86
C ILE A 275 -3.67 1.52 21.03
N MET A 276 -4.14 2.49 20.24
CA MET A 276 -3.77 3.89 20.42
C MET A 276 -4.24 4.43 21.77
N THR A 277 -5.47 4.10 22.18
CA THR A 277 -6.02 4.48 23.49
C THR A 277 -5.21 3.86 24.62
N GLU A 278 -4.85 2.58 24.54
CA GLU A 278 -4.01 1.88 25.52
C GLU A 278 -2.60 2.51 25.63
N LEU A 279 -2.09 3.06 24.53
CA LEU A 279 -0.83 3.82 24.51
C LEU A 279 -0.99 5.27 25.00
N GLY A 280 -2.18 5.70 25.42
CA GLY A 280 -2.47 7.05 25.90
C GLY A 280 -2.61 8.10 24.79
N LEU A 281 -2.70 7.69 23.53
CA LEU A 281 -2.87 8.54 22.37
C LEU A 281 -4.36 8.90 22.17
N LYS A 282 -4.65 10.12 21.75
CA LYS A 282 -6.01 10.65 21.62
C LYS A 282 -6.24 11.26 20.24
N PRO A 283 -7.50 11.36 19.76
CA PRO A 283 -7.83 12.12 18.57
C PRO A 283 -7.26 13.56 18.64
N GLY A 284 -6.67 14.00 17.53
CA GLY A 284 -5.95 15.26 17.41
C GLY A 284 -4.45 15.19 17.77
N ASP A 285 -4.00 14.17 18.48
CA ASP A 285 -2.58 13.96 18.78
C ASP A 285 -1.82 13.57 17.50
N ARG A 286 -0.51 13.79 17.52
CA ARG A 286 0.42 13.15 16.58
C ARG A 286 0.63 11.70 16.97
N ILE A 287 0.81 10.84 15.98
CA ILE A 287 1.18 9.46 16.22
C ILE A 287 2.65 9.39 16.65
N GLY A 288 2.98 8.50 17.57
CA GLY A 288 4.36 8.23 18.00
C GLY A 288 4.40 7.32 19.22
N SER A 289 5.06 6.19 19.09
CA SER A 289 5.34 5.23 20.18
C SER A 289 6.30 4.16 19.66
N ALA A 290 6.63 3.17 20.49
CA ALA A 290 7.40 2.01 20.06
C ALA A 290 6.69 1.18 18.96
N LEU A 291 5.34 1.26 18.89
CA LEU A 291 4.55 0.62 17.82
C LEU A 291 4.52 1.47 16.55
N TYR A 292 4.69 2.77 16.68
CA TYR A 292 4.68 3.74 15.58
C TYR A 292 5.99 4.55 15.59
N PRO A 293 7.14 3.92 15.29
CA PRO A 293 8.45 4.55 15.41
C PRO A 293 8.58 5.77 14.51
N GLU A 294 9.24 6.80 15.05
CA GLU A 294 9.53 8.04 14.36
C GLU A 294 10.92 8.02 13.75
N PHE A 295 11.02 8.53 12.52
CA PHE A 295 12.27 8.72 11.78
C PHE A 295 12.41 10.20 11.41
N ARG A 296 13.60 10.76 11.61
CA ARG A 296 13.91 12.17 11.32
C ARG A 296 14.99 12.29 10.27
N PHE A 297 14.81 13.21 9.36
CA PHE A 297 15.73 13.47 8.26
C PHE A 297 15.95 14.98 8.10
N GLU A 298 17.14 15.35 7.66
CA GLU A 298 17.36 16.69 7.14
C GLU A 298 16.93 16.70 5.67
N LEU A 299 16.10 17.68 5.31
CA LEU A 299 15.76 17.91 3.90
C LEU A 299 16.98 18.56 3.24
N ALA A 300 17.47 17.92 2.18
CA ALA A 300 18.58 18.44 1.37
C ALA A 300 18.15 19.66 0.57
#